data_40dfadc1e7988d73c66a7410d2ec5166
#
_entry.id   40dfadc1e7988d73c66a7410d2ec5166
#
_cell.length_a   1.000
_cell.length_b   1.000
_cell.length_c   1.000
_cell.angle_alpha   90.00
_cell.angle_beta   90.00
_cell.angle_gamma   90.00
#
_symmetry.space_group_name_H-M   'P 1'
#
loop_
_entity.id
_entity.type
_entity.pdbx_description
1 polymer ?
#
loop_
_entity_poly.entity_id
_entity_poly.type
_entity_poly.pdbx_seq_one_letter_code
_entity_poly.pdbx_strand_id
1 'polypeptide(L)'
;MKKSKKRQAVSSACKYRFLAALVFLLISGNLLLVSTLIPETAEWYSDRIYRPAAAAVSGLTGRVLFSLAEFGLYLLILLLLFSVVYTIRKIIRNGSAGRRLLSWLSGICLAASLLAFFFMLGAGINYHRVSFSEKAGIAAEPCTAEDLSRICSWLTREVNARSTQVTRDENGVMTLTRPEGPDAAAAMENLGTVFPDLSGSYPMPKKVFF
;
A
#
# COMPACT_ATOMS: atom_id res chain seq x y z
N MET A 1 36.59 9.70 -31.72
CA MET A 1 35.16 9.71 -32.05
C MET A 1 34.28 8.78 -31.15
N LYS A 2 34.65 7.54 -30.88
CA LYS A 2 33.82 6.62 -30.04
C LYS A 2 33.51 7.11 -28.60
N LYS A 3 34.47 7.79 -27.92
CA LYS A 3 34.27 8.34 -26.57
C LYS A 3 33.28 9.51 -26.51
N SER A 4 33.22 10.36 -27.53
CA SER A 4 32.33 11.53 -27.62
C SER A 4 30.86 11.07 -27.80
N LYS A 5 30.61 10.15 -28.74
CA LYS A 5 29.26 9.57 -28.95
C LYS A 5 28.71 8.89 -27.68
N LYS A 6 29.56 8.15 -26.93
CA LYS A 6 29.18 7.51 -25.68
C LYS A 6 28.88 8.51 -24.55
N ARG A 7 29.55 9.67 -24.56
CA ARG A 7 29.29 10.77 -23.62
C ARG A 7 27.93 11.44 -23.87
N GLN A 8 27.60 11.68 -25.13
CA GLN A 8 26.29 12.25 -25.52
C GLN A 8 25.13 11.30 -25.23
N ALA A 9 25.27 10.01 -25.51
CA ALA A 9 24.23 9.01 -25.24
C ALA A 9 23.87 8.89 -23.74
N VAL A 10 24.87 8.90 -22.84
CA VAL A 10 24.63 8.88 -21.39
C VAL A 10 23.94 10.16 -20.91
N SER A 11 24.33 11.32 -21.44
CA SER A 11 23.67 12.60 -21.11
C SER A 11 22.21 12.63 -21.56
N SER A 12 21.93 12.12 -22.75
CA SER A 12 20.55 12.04 -23.28
C SER A 12 19.68 11.08 -22.44
N ALA A 13 20.19 9.90 -22.09
CA ALA A 13 19.48 8.95 -21.25
C ALA A 13 19.13 9.51 -19.87
N CYS A 14 20.03 10.29 -19.24
CA CYS A 14 19.72 10.96 -17.97
C CYS A 14 18.60 11.99 -18.14
N LYS A 15 18.64 12.78 -19.19
CA LYS A 15 17.60 13.79 -19.48
C LYS A 15 16.22 13.14 -19.65
N TYR A 16 16.13 12.07 -20.45
CA TYR A 16 14.87 11.34 -20.62
C TYR A 16 14.35 10.70 -19.34
N ARG A 17 15.23 10.18 -18.48
CA ARG A 17 14.82 9.64 -17.18
C ARG A 17 14.28 10.73 -16.25
N PHE A 18 14.95 11.87 -16.16
CA PHE A 18 14.43 12.99 -15.37
C PHE A 18 13.12 13.54 -15.93
N LEU A 19 13.01 13.65 -17.26
CA LEU A 19 11.75 14.08 -17.89
C LEU A 19 10.62 13.09 -17.59
N ALA A 20 10.86 11.79 -17.74
CA ALA A 20 9.89 10.77 -17.41
C ALA A 20 9.51 10.80 -15.92
N ALA A 21 10.48 10.95 -15.01
CA ALA A 21 10.23 11.10 -13.59
C ALA A 21 9.35 12.32 -13.29
N LEU A 22 9.63 13.45 -13.91
CA LEU A 22 8.83 14.66 -13.78
C LEU A 22 7.38 14.44 -14.27
N VAL A 23 7.21 13.78 -15.41
CA VAL A 23 5.88 13.46 -15.95
C VAL A 23 5.10 12.58 -14.97
N PHE A 24 5.69 11.51 -14.43
CA PHE A 24 5.02 10.66 -13.45
C PHE A 24 4.67 11.41 -12.16
N LEU A 25 5.55 12.28 -11.67
CA LEU A 25 5.27 13.11 -10.49
C LEU A 25 4.13 14.11 -10.76
N LEU A 26 4.12 14.74 -11.93
CA LEU A 26 3.04 15.66 -12.32
C LEU A 26 1.70 14.93 -12.43
N ILE A 27 1.67 13.74 -13.03
CA ILE A 27 0.44 12.92 -13.09
C ILE A 27 0.00 12.54 -11.68
N SER A 28 0.92 12.07 -10.82
CA SER A 28 0.59 11.71 -9.42
C SER A 28 0.07 12.91 -8.63
N GLY A 29 0.69 14.07 -8.79
CA GLY A 29 0.25 15.31 -8.15
C GLY A 29 -1.14 15.78 -8.65
N ASN A 30 -1.41 15.65 -9.94
CA ASN A 30 -2.74 15.94 -10.49
C ASN A 30 -3.80 14.95 -9.96
N LEU A 31 -3.50 13.67 -9.90
CA LEU A 31 -4.41 12.67 -9.33
C LEU A 31 -4.71 12.97 -7.86
N LEU A 32 -3.68 13.32 -7.08
CA LEU A 32 -3.86 13.76 -5.70
C LEU A 32 -4.75 15.00 -5.60
N LEU A 33 -4.46 16.01 -6.38
CA LEU A 33 -5.23 17.27 -6.36
C LEU A 33 -6.69 17.04 -6.73
N VAL A 34 -6.95 16.30 -7.82
CA VAL A 34 -8.32 16.01 -8.27
C VAL A 34 -9.07 15.18 -7.23
N SER A 35 -8.47 14.14 -6.65
CA SER A 35 -9.13 13.32 -5.63
C SER A 35 -9.40 14.09 -4.33
N THR A 36 -8.56 15.07 -3.99
CA THR A 36 -8.75 15.92 -2.80
C THR A 36 -9.85 16.97 -3.01
N LEU A 37 -9.90 17.57 -4.19
CA LEU A 37 -10.86 18.64 -4.49
C LEU A 37 -12.25 18.13 -4.87
N ILE A 38 -12.32 16.94 -5.43
CA ILE A 38 -13.55 16.33 -5.96
C ILE A 38 -13.64 14.88 -5.48
N PRO A 39 -14.09 14.63 -4.22
CA PRO A 39 -14.18 13.30 -3.63
C PRO A 39 -14.98 12.29 -4.46
N GLU A 40 -15.98 12.77 -5.22
CA GLU A 40 -16.79 11.94 -6.12
C GLU A 40 -15.95 11.26 -7.21
N THR A 41 -14.87 11.88 -7.65
CA THR A 41 -13.93 11.24 -8.60
C THR A 41 -13.18 10.08 -7.96
N ALA A 42 -12.83 10.18 -6.67
CA ALA A 42 -12.21 9.09 -5.93
C ALA A 42 -13.20 7.91 -5.73
N GLU A 43 -14.48 8.20 -5.47
CA GLU A 43 -15.54 7.18 -5.42
C GLU A 43 -15.70 6.49 -6.76
N TRP A 44 -15.87 7.25 -7.83
CA TRP A 44 -15.99 6.69 -9.19
C TRP A 44 -14.80 5.79 -9.56
N TYR A 45 -13.57 6.27 -9.28
CA TYR A 45 -12.36 5.50 -9.52
C TYR A 45 -12.35 4.21 -8.71
N SER A 46 -12.68 4.29 -7.43
CA SER A 46 -12.71 3.14 -6.53
C SER A 46 -13.68 2.06 -7.00
N ASP A 47 -14.89 2.45 -7.38
CA ASP A 47 -15.94 1.49 -7.74
C ASP A 47 -15.73 0.90 -9.14
N ARG A 48 -15.29 1.71 -10.11
CA ARG A 48 -15.21 1.31 -11.51
C ARG A 48 -13.86 0.75 -11.94
N ILE A 49 -12.77 1.18 -11.30
CA ILE A 49 -11.41 0.82 -11.70
C ILE A 49 -10.69 0.03 -10.61
N TYR A 50 -10.60 0.60 -9.42
CA TYR A 50 -9.80 0.01 -8.34
C TYR A 50 -10.37 -1.32 -7.85
N ARG A 51 -11.67 -1.40 -7.55
CA ARG A 51 -12.31 -2.62 -7.03
C ARG A 51 -12.15 -3.83 -7.96
N PRO A 52 -12.48 -3.75 -9.27
CA PRO A 52 -12.26 -4.89 -10.18
C PRO A 52 -10.77 -5.22 -10.38
N ALA A 53 -9.90 -4.22 -10.44
CA ALA A 53 -8.46 -4.44 -10.54
C ALA A 53 -7.91 -5.11 -9.28
N ALA A 54 -8.30 -4.65 -8.09
CA ALA A 54 -7.92 -5.25 -6.81
C ALA A 54 -8.43 -6.69 -6.68
N ALA A 55 -9.66 -6.97 -7.09
CA ALA A 55 -10.21 -8.33 -7.11
C ALA A 55 -9.41 -9.27 -8.03
N ALA A 56 -9.05 -8.81 -9.22
CA ALA A 56 -8.23 -9.59 -10.16
C ALA A 56 -6.82 -9.86 -9.59
N VAL A 57 -6.16 -8.84 -9.06
CA VAL A 57 -4.83 -8.98 -8.42
C VAL A 57 -4.92 -9.88 -7.20
N SER A 58 -5.94 -9.71 -6.36
CA SER A 58 -6.18 -10.53 -5.17
C SER A 58 -6.42 -12.00 -5.54
N GLY A 59 -7.20 -12.27 -6.58
CA GLY A 59 -7.43 -13.63 -7.07
C GLY A 59 -6.17 -14.32 -7.57
N LEU A 60 -5.27 -13.58 -8.22
CA LEU A 60 -3.98 -14.10 -8.68
C LEU A 60 -3.01 -14.30 -7.50
N THR A 61 -2.87 -13.29 -6.66
CA THR A 61 -1.92 -13.32 -5.53
C THR A 61 -2.41 -14.17 -4.38
N GLY A 62 -3.74 -14.37 -4.25
CA GLY A 62 -4.38 -15.22 -3.23
C GLY A 62 -3.92 -16.68 -3.27
N ARG A 63 -3.46 -17.15 -4.43
CA ARG A 63 -2.91 -18.52 -4.60
C ARG A 63 -1.54 -18.72 -3.96
N VAL A 64 -0.86 -17.66 -3.61
CA VAL A 64 0.47 -17.69 -3.00
C VAL A 64 0.33 -17.60 -1.48
N LEU A 65 0.97 -18.51 -0.75
CA LEU A 65 0.86 -18.65 0.71
C LEU A 65 1.62 -17.57 1.50
N PHE A 66 2.50 -16.80 0.85
CA PHE A 66 3.32 -15.77 1.48
C PHE A 66 2.99 -14.37 0.93
N SER A 67 3.40 -13.34 1.65
CA SER A 67 3.20 -11.94 1.25
C SER A 67 4.11 -11.56 0.08
N LEU A 68 3.52 -11.38 -1.11
CA LEU A 68 4.28 -10.88 -2.28
C LEU A 68 4.78 -9.45 -2.09
N ALA A 69 4.07 -8.64 -1.30
CA ALA A 69 4.50 -7.27 -0.99
C ALA A 69 5.77 -7.27 -0.14
N GLU A 70 5.86 -8.15 0.86
CA GLU A 70 7.05 -8.33 1.69
C GLU A 70 8.24 -8.80 0.85
N PHE A 71 8.03 -9.80 0.00
CA PHE A 71 9.08 -10.29 -0.91
C PHE A 71 9.53 -9.21 -1.89
N GLY A 72 8.60 -8.42 -2.41
CA GLY A 72 8.87 -7.26 -3.27
C GLY A 72 9.71 -6.20 -2.56
N LEU A 73 9.43 -5.95 -1.27
CA LEU A 73 10.19 -5.00 -0.45
C LEU A 73 11.64 -5.48 -0.26
N TYR A 74 11.84 -6.75 0.11
CA TYR A 74 13.18 -7.30 0.25
C TYR A 74 13.96 -7.26 -1.08
N LEU A 75 13.32 -7.60 -2.19
CA LEU A 75 13.91 -7.49 -3.52
C LEU A 75 14.30 -6.04 -3.86
N LEU A 76 13.44 -5.08 -3.55
CA LEU A 76 13.70 -3.67 -3.78
C LEU A 76 14.92 -3.19 -2.99
N ILE A 77 15.02 -3.55 -1.71
CA ILE A 77 16.17 -3.24 -0.84
C ILE A 77 17.44 -3.86 -1.42
N LEU A 78 17.40 -5.13 -1.79
CA LEU A 78 18.53 -5.84 -2.37
C LEU A 78 19.01 -5.19 -3.68
N LEU A 79 18.09 -4.83 -4.57
CA LEU A 79 18.40 -4.15 -5.83
C LEU A 79 18.99 -2.76 -5.58
N LEU A 80 18.49 -2.04 -4.57
CA LEU A 80 19.03 -0.73 -4.19
C LEU A 80 20.48 -0.87 -3.71
N LEU A 81 20.74 -1.78 -2.77
CA LEU A 81 22.09 -2.06 -2.27
C LEU A 81 23.04 -2.48 -3.40
N PHE A 82 22.60 -3.40 -4.26
CA PHE A 82 23.37 -3.81 -5.43
C PHE A 82 23.68 -2.65 -6.36
N SER A 83 22.70 -1.76 -6.62
CA SER A 83 22.87 -0.59 -7.49
C SER A 83 23.90 0.40 -6.94
N VAL A 84 23.90 0.62 -5.61
CA VAL A 84 24.89 1.44 -4.92
C VAL A 84 26.30 0.86 -5.08
N VAL A 85 26.46 -0.42 -4.71
CA VAL A 85 27.77 -1.11 -4.80
C VAL A 85 28.28 -1.13 -6.24
N TYR A 86 27.41 -1.43 -7.21
CA TYR A 86 27.76 -1.40 -8.64
C TYR A 86 28.21 -0.01 -9.08
N THR A 87 27.52 1.03 -8.65
CA THR A 87 27.87 2.42 -9.02
C THR A 87 29.20 2.83 -8.42
N ILE A 88 29.45 2.52 -7.13
CA ILE A 88 30.72 2.79 -6.45
C ILE A 88 31.89 2.07 -7.17
N ARG A 89 31.77 0.76 -7.41
CA ARG A 89 32.78 -0.02 -8.13
C ARG A 89 33.08 0.57 -9.51
N LYS A 90 32.07 1.05 -10.20
CA LYS A 90 32.20 1.64 -11.53
C LYS A 90 32.84 3.04 -11.49
N ILE A 91 32.66 3.79 -10.41
CA ILE A 91 33.34 5.08 -10.16
C ILE A 91 34.83 4.82 -9.93
N ILE A 92 35.19 3.89 -9.05
CA ILE A 92 36.57 3.56 -8.71
C ILE A 92 37.34 3.08 -9.94
N ARG A 93 36.75 2.20 -10.76
CA ARG A 93 37.46 1.61 -11.92
C ARG A 93 37.70 2.56 -13.07
N ASN A 94 36.85 3.57 -13.29
CA ASN A 94 36.86 4.30 -14.54
C ASN A 94 36.89 5.86 -14.37
N GLY A 95 37.00 6.37 -13.17
CA GLY A 95 36.92 7.81 -12.89
C GLY A 95 35.55 8.39 -13.30
N SER A 96 35.39 9.67 -13.45
CA SER A 96 34.13 10.33 -13.85
C SER A 96 32.97 10.16 -12.88
N ALA A 97 33.23 10.36 -11.57
CA ALA A 97 32.25 10.19 -10.48
C ALA A 97 30.95 10.98 -10.71
N GLY A 98 31.03 12.25 -11.03
CA GLY A 98 29.85 13.11 -11.17
C GLY A 98 28.85 12.63 -12.23
N ARG A 99 29.32 12.16 -13.39
CA ARG A 99 28.43 11.66 -14.44
C ARG A 99 27.75 10.37 -14.07
N ARG A 100 28.44 9.50 -13.36
CA ARG A 100 27.87 8.21 -12.92
C ARG A 100 26.88 8.39 -11.80
N LEU A 101 27.21 9.27 -10.87
CA LEU A 101 26.31 9.64 -9.79
C LEU A 101 25.02 10.26 -10.37
N LEU A 102 25.15 11.19 -11.34
CA LEU A 102 24.00 11.78 -12.00
C LEU A 102 23.14 10.73 -12.74
N SER A 103 23.80 9.77 -13.42
CA SER A 103 23.07 8.68 -14.09
C SER A 103 22.38 7.76 -13.11
N TRP A 104 22.98 7.47 -11.97
CA TRP A 104 22.38 6.67 -10.91
C TRP A 104 21.22 7.42 -10.26
N LEU A 105 21.43 8.69 -9.91
CA LEU A 105 20.40 9.55 -9.33
C LEU A 105 19.17 9.66 -10.25
N SER A 106 19.39 9.83 -11.57
CA SER A 106 18.26 9.86 -12.54
C SER A 106 17.47 8.55 -12.56
N GLY A 107 18.13 7.40 -12.33
CA GLY A 107 17.48 6.12 -12.19
C GLY A 107 16.65 5.99 -10.92
N ILE A 108 17.21 6.44 -9.79
CA ILE A 108 16.51 6.46 -8.49
C ILE A 108 15.30 7.42 -8.55
N CYS A 109 15.45 8.62 -9.11
CA CYS A 109 14.34 9.55 -9.28
C CYS A 109 13.21 8.94 -10.13
N LEU A 110 13.54 8.24 -11.21
CA LEU A 110 12.54 7.56 -12.03
C LEU A 110 11.86 6.43 -11.27
N ALA A 111 12.61 5.60 -10.54
CA ALA A 111 12.05 4.52 -9.73
C ALA A 111 11.12 5.07 -8.62
N ALA A 112 11.55 6.11 -7.91
CA ALA A 112 10.75 6.75 -6.89
C ALA A 112 9.46 7.38 -7.45
N SER A 113 9.53 8.03 -8.61
CA SER A 113 8.35 8.61 -9.27
C SER A 113 7.36 7.54 -9.74
N LEU A 114 7.84 6.40 -10.23
CA LEU A 114 7.00 5.26 -10.58
C LEU A 114 6.34 4.65 -9.34
N LEU A 115 7.07 4.49 -8.23
CA LEU A 115 6.50 4.01 -6.97
C LEU A 115 5.43 4.97 -6.46
N ALA A 116 5.67 6.28 -6.51
CA ALA A 116 4.68 7.29 -6.15
C ALA A 116 3.42 7.22 -7.04
N PHE A 117 3.60 7.02 -8.34
CA PHE A 117 2.50 6.87 -9.29
C PHE A 117 1.66 5.61 -8.99
N PHE A 118 2.31 4.45 -8.80
CA PHE A 118 1.59 3.23 -8.43
C PHE A 118 0.97 3.29 -7.04
N PHE A 119 1.59 3.99 -6.09
CA PHE A 119 0.97 4.26 -4.80
C PHE A 119 -0.31 5.09 -4.95
N MET A 120 -0.30 6.13 -5.79
CA MET A 120 -1.50 6.93 -6.04
C MET A 120 -2.62 6.09 -6.64
N LEU A 121 -2.33 5.25 -7.64
CA LEU A 121 -3.32 4.35 -8.24
C LEU A 121 -3.80 3.26 -7.27
N GLY A 122 -2.91 2.70 -6.44
CA GLY A 122 -3.26 1.60 -5.52
C GLY A 122 -3.94 2.04 -4.23
N ALA A 123 -3.50 3.14 -3.65
CA ALA A 123 -3.93 3.57 -2.32
C ALA A 123 -4.27 5.06 -2.25
N GLY A 124 -3.43 5.93 -2.85
CA GLY A 124 -3.49 7.37 -2.66
C GLY A 124 -4.85 7.98 -2.96
N ILE A 125 -5.46 7.65 -4.10
CA ILE A 125 -6.79 8.13 -4.48
C ILE A 125 -7.84 7.67 -3.46
N ASN A 126 -7.74 6.43 -2.97
CA ASN A 126 -8.72 5.86 -2.04
C ASN A 126 -8.73 6.53 -0.65
N TYR A 127 -7.65 7.25 -0.26
CA TYR A 127 -7.64 8.02 0.98
C TYR A 127 -8.54 9.27 0.94
N HIS A 128 -8.95 9.70 -0.25
CA HIS A 128 -9.78 10.89 -0.46
C HIS A 128 -11.24 10.56 -0.76
N ARG A 129 -11.65 9.31 -0.55
CA ARG A 129 -13.04 8.88 -0.68
C ARG A 129 -13.91 9.50 0.41
N VAL A 130 -15.20 9.57 0.12
CA VAL A 130 -16.23 9.89 1.13
C VAL A 130 -16.11 8.94 2.32
N SER A 131 -16.23 9.45 3.53
CA SER A 131 -16.09 8.65 4.74
C SER A 131 -17.16 7.54 4.82
N PHE A 132 -16.82 6.42 5.45
CA PHE A 132 -17.77 5.32 5.63
C PHE A 132 -19.02 5.75 6.39
N SER A 133 -18.87 6.58 7.43
CA SER A 133 -19.98 7.11 8.22
C SER A 133 -20.95 7.92 7.37
N GLU A 134 -20.44 8.79 6.52
CA GLU A 134 -21.25 9.60 5.62
C GLU A 134 -22.00 8.73 4.59
N LYS A 135 -21.32 7.74 4.01
CA LYS A 135 -21.88 6.81 3.03
C LYS A 135 -22.93 5.87 3.65
N ALA A 136 -22.71 5.44 4.89
CA ALA A 136 -23.63 4.60 5.64
C ALA A 136 -24.78 5.38 6.31
N GLY A 137 -24.84 6.71 6.16
CA GLY A 137 -25.83 7.57 6.81
C GLY A 137 -25.69 7.60 8.34
N ILE A 138 -24.51 7.26 8.86
CA ILE A 138 -24.23 7.28 10.29
C ILE A 138 -23.80 8.70 10.65
N ALA A 139 -24.67 9.44 11.32
CA ALA A 139 -24.32 10.76 11.86
C ALA A 139 -23.26 10.58 12.95
N ALA A 140 -22.04 11.04 12.68
CA ALA A 140 -21.00 11.12 13.69
C ALA A 140 -21.24 12.40 14.51
N GLU A 141 -21.84 12.25 15.68
CA GLU A 141 -21.97 13.35 16.62
C GLU A 141 -20.66 13.54 17.42
N PRO A 142 -20.32 14.77 17.82
CA PRO A 142 -19.16 15.00 18.66
C PRO A 142 -19.30 14.23 19.98
N CYS A 143 -18.37 13.31 20.26
CA CYS A 143 -18.32 12.53 21.50
C CYS A 143 -17.63 13.34 22.60
N THR A 144 -18.19 13.31 23.80
CA THR A 144 -17.57 13.85 25.00
C THR A 144 -16.63 12.81 25.64
N ALA A 145 -15.73 13.25 26.52
CA ALA A 145 -14.90 12.34 27.31
C ALA A 145 -15.74 11.40 28.19
N GLU A 146 -16.93 11.86 28.62
CA GLU A 146 -17.88 11.06 29.42
C GLU A 146 -18.51 9.96 28.57
N ASP A 147 -18.87 10.22 27.32
CA ASP A 147 -19.39 9.20 26.40
C ASP A 147 -18.33 8.13 26.11
N LEU A 148 -17.08 8.54 25.90
CA LEU A 148 -15.95 7.61 25.75
C LEU A 148 -15.78 6.73 26.99
N SER A 149 -15.80 7.32 28.19
CA SER A 149 -15.72 6.59 29.46
C SER A 149 -16.85 5.57 29.61
N ARG A 150 -18.07 5.94 29.21
CA ARG A 150 -19.24 5.07 29.24
C ARG A 150 -19.08 3.88 28.30
N ILE A 151 -18.61 4.12 27.08
CA ILE A 151 -18.33 3.06 26.08
C ILE A 151 -17.23 2.14 26.59
N CYS A 152 -16.13 2.68 27.12
CA CYS A 152 -15.04 1.87 27.70
C CYS A 152 -15.53 1.00 28.86
N SER A 153 -16.36 1.56 29.74
CA SER A 153 -16.93 0.83 30.86
C SER A 153 -17.89 -0.29 30.41
N TRP A 154 -18.67 -0.03 29.36
CA TRP A 154 -19.53 -1.02 28.75
C TRP A 154 -18.71 -2.15 28.11
N LEU A 155 -17.72 -1.82 27.27
CA LEU A 155 -16.84 -2.79 26.64
C LEU A 155 -16.11 -3.65 27.68
N THR A 156 -15.61 -3.05 28.75
CA THR A 156 -14.95 -3.79 29.85
C THR A 156 -15.87 -4.81 30.49
N ARG A 157 -17.14 -4.45 30.73
CA ARG A 157 -18.14 -5.40 31.26
C ARG A 157 -18.41 -6.54 30.29
N GLU A 158 -18.59 -6.23 29.00
CA GLU A 158 -18.84 -7.25 27.96
C GLU A 158 -17.64 -8.22 27.83
N VAL A 159 -16.43 -7.70 27.78
CA VAL A 159 -15.21 -8.51 27.72
C VAL A 159 -15.10 -9.42 28.96
N ASN A 160 -15.30 -8.86 30.16
CA ASN A 160 -15.24 -9.63 31.41
C ASN A 160 -16.34 -10.73 31.46
N ALA A 161 -17.54 -10.43 31.03
CA ALA A 161 -18.63 -11.42 31.00
C ALA A 161 -18.34 -12.58 30.04
N ARG A 162 -17.61 -12.34 28.96
CA ARG A 162 -17.23 -13.36 27.97
C ARG A 162 -15.88 -14.02 28.24
N SER A 163 -15.06 -13.43 29.08
CA SER A 163 -13.69 -13.91 29.36
C SER A 163 -13.66 -15.33 29.93
N THR A 164 -14.71 -15.77 30.62
CA THR A 164 -14.85 -17.12 31.15
C THR A 164 -15.31 -18.15 30.13
N GLN A 165 -15.78 -17.69 28.96
CA GLN A 165 -16.29 -18.54 27.88
C GLN A 165 -15.23 -18.92 26.86
N VAL A 166 -14.03 -18.31 26.94
CA VAL A 166 -12.93 -18.54 26.02
C VAL A 166 -11.96 -19.59 26.57
N THR A 167 -11.49 -20.48 25.69
CA THR A 167 -10.43 -21.45 26.02
C THR A 167 -9.12 -20.73 26.19
N ARG A 168 -8.33 -21.13 27.20
CA ARG A 168 -7.02 -20.56 27.49
C ARG A 168 -5.99 -21.67 27.59
N ASP A 169 -4.75 -21.36 27.24
CA ASP A 169 -3.61 -22.22 27.43
C ASP A 169 -3.13 -22.22 28.89
N GLU A 170 -2.06 -22.96 29.17
CA GLU A 170 -1.43 -23.06 30.51
C GLU A 170 -0.89 -21.73 31.03
N ASN A 171 -0.63 -20.77 30.16
CA ASN A 171 -0.18 -19.42 30.50
C ASN A 171 -1.33 -18.42 30.63
N GLY A 172 -2.57 -18.88 30.52
CA GLY A 172 -3.76 -18.03 30.59
C GLY A 172 -4.04 -17.21 29.31
N VAL A 173 -3.34 -17.49 28.22
CA VAL A 173 -3.54 -16.83 26.93
C VAL A 173 -4.73 -17.49 26.21
N MET A 174 -5.61 -16.70 25.64
CA MET A 174 -6.75 -17.19 24.86
C MET A 174 -6.28 -17.99 23.65
N THR A 175 -6.79 -19.21 23.51
CA THR A 175 -6.53 -20.06 22.34
C THR A 175 -7.75 -20.07 21.44
N LEU A 176 -7.53 -19.91 20.15
CA LEU A 176 -8.59 -20.03 19.15
C LEU A 176 -8.82 -21.50 18.82
N THR A 177 -10.08 -21.91 18.84
CA THR A 177 -10.48 -23.28 18.49
C THR A 177 -10.46 -23.55 16.99
N ARG A 178 -10.39 -22.50 16.19
CA ARG A 178 -10.32 -22.54 14.71
C ARG A 178 -9.16 -21.70 14.20
N PRO A 179 -8.64 -22.00 13.00
CA PRO A 179 -7.69 -21.12 12.34
C PRO A 179 -8.31 -19.72 12.11
N GLU A 180 -7.58 -18.67 12.43
CA GLU A 180 -8.05 -17.27 12.35
C GLU A 180 -8.46 -16.86 10.92
N GLY A 181 -7.78 -17.41 9.90
CA GLY A 181 -7.98 -17.04 8.51
C GLY A 181 -9.39 -17.29 7.97
N PRO A 182 -9.94 -18.50 8.10
CA PRO A 182 -11.31 -18.81 7.65
C PRO A 182 -12.38 -17.98 8.36
N ASP A 183 -12.23 -17.75 9.66
CA ASP A 183 -13.21 -16.99 10.43
C ASP A 183 -13.15 -15.49 10.05
N ALA A 184 -11.98 -14.95 9.81
CA ALA A 184 -11.81 -13.58 9.30
C ALA A 184 -12.41 -13.40 7.90
N ALA A 185 -12.16 -14.35 6.99
CA ALA A 185 -12.74 -14.31 5.65
C ALA A 185 -14.28 -14.38 5.69
N ALA A 186 -14.85 -15.27 6.49
CA ALA A 186 -16.29 -15.40 6.67
C ALA A 186 -16.91 -14.13 7.30
N ALA A 187 -16.21 -13.51 8.26
CA ALA A 187 -16.67 -12.27 8.87
C ALA A 187 -16.72 -11.12 7.84
N MET A 188 -15.72 -11.02 6.97
CA MET A 188 -15.70 -10.03 5.91
C MET A 188 -16.75 -10.27 4.82
N GLU A 189 -17.02 -11.53 4.47
CA GLU A 189 -18.12 -11.89 3.58
C GLU A 189 -19.48 -11.50 4.17
N ASN A 190 -19.71 -11.81 5.45
CA ASN A 190 -20.93 -11.44 6.16
C ASN A 190 -21.10 -9.91 6.26
N LEU A 191 -20.00 -9.17 6.44
CA LEU A 191 -20.05 -7.70 6.44
C LEU A 191 -20.55 -7.15 5.11
N GLY A 192 -20.18 -7.78 3.98
CA GLY A 192 -20.66 -7.43 2.64
C GLY A 192 -22.16 -7.64 2.44
N THR A 193 -22.82 -8.49 3.22
CA THR A 193 -24.28 -8.67 3.17
C THR A 193 -25.02 -7.50 3.82
N VAL A 194 -24.44 -6.91 4.87
CA VAL A 194 -25.01 -5.76 5.59
C VAL A 194 -24.66 -4.45 4.90
N PHE A 195 -23.43 -4.37 4.39
CA PHE A 195 -22.91 -3.20 3.68
C PHE A 195 -22.45 -3.61 2.28
N PRO A 196 -23.33 -3.53 1.26
CA PRO A 196 -23.02 -3.98 -0.10
C PRO A 196 -21.76 -3.30 -0.70
N ASP A 197 -21.46 -2.08 -0.29
CA ASP A 197 -20.27 -1.34 -0.71
C ASP A 197 -18.97 -1.97 -0.21
N LEU A 198 -19.02 -2.79 0.82
CA LEU A 198 -17.90 -3.56 1.34
C LEU A 198 -17.83 -4.97 0.76
N SER A 199 -18.77 -5.34 -0.12
CA SER A 199 -18.73 -6.64 -0.81
C SER A 199 -17.46 -6.72 -1.70
N GLY A 200 -16.76 -7.84 -1.66
CA GLY A 200 -15.53 -8.03 -2.41
C GLY A 200 -14.97 -9.43 -2.26
N SER A 201 -13.83 -9.69 -2.89
CA SER A 201 -13.07 -10.93 -2.70
C SER A 201 -12.08 -10.75 -1.56
N TYR A 202 -12.28 -11.49 -0.48
CA TYR A 202 -11.42 -11.48 0.70
C TYR A 202 -10.60 -12.78 0.74
N PRO A 203 -9.36 -12.79 0.19
CA PRO A 203 -8.52 -13.97 0.25
C PRO A 203 -8.06 -14.23 1.67
N MET A 204 -7.74 -15.49 1.95
CA MET A 204 -7.20 -15.92 3.24
C MET A 204 -5.98 -15.08 3.64
N PRO A 205 -5.86 -14.71 4.93
CA PRO A 205 -4.68 -14.02 5.45
C PRO A 205 -3.41 -14.80 5.14
N LYS A 206 -2.38 -14.09 4.73
CA LYS A 206 -1.10 -14.67 4.35
C LYS A 206 -0.13 -14.63 5.53
N LYS A 207 0.78 -15.59 5.57
CA LYS A 207 1.90 -15.56 6.52
C LYS A 207 2.83 -14.39 6.16
N VAL A 208 3.22 -13.62 7.16
CA VAL A 208 4.29 -12.63 7.13
C VAL A 208 5.48 -13.17 7.91
N PHE A 209 6.69 -12.74 7.55
CA PHE A 209 7.95 -13.26 8.10
C PHE A 209 8.64 -12.31 9.08
N PHE A 210 8.03 -11.16 9.36
CA PHE A 210 8.51 -10.23 10.40
C PHE A 210 7.52 -10.10 11.55
#